data_3b9e78523da1263bed9ccc5584043e29
#
_entry.id   3b9e78523da1263bed9ccc5584043e29
#
_cell.length_a   1.000
_cell.length_b   1.000
_cell.length_c   1.000
_cell.angle_alpha   90.00
_cell.angle_beta   90.00
_cell.angle_gamma   90.00
#
_symmetry.space_group_name_H-M   'P 1'
#
loop_
_entity.id
_entity.type
_entity.pdbx_description
1 polymer ?
#
loop_
_entity_poly.entity_id
_entity_poly.type
_entity_poly.pdbx_seq_one_letter_code
_entity_poly.pdbx_strand_id
1 'polypeptide(L)'
;EIASCLVGSEMCIRDRIKHRKEWNMFTIDVMSRVPVYEQLIKQVEDQVLKGIMKEGDKMPSVRSLSMELSTNPNTIQKAYMELDRRGILVSVPGKGSFISAEALKIVGNQSKEKLSDLKEIVRKLAYAGVSKSEITDMIEEVYKRI
;
A
#
# COMPACT_ATOMS: atom_id res chain seq x y z
N GLU A 1 -38.52 39.58 5.72
CA GLU A 1 -37.99 38.71 6.79
C GLU A 1 -37.91 37.26 6.34
N ILE A 2 -36.95 36.93 5.48
CA ILE A 2 -36.50 35.54 5.24
C ILE A 2 -35.02 35.63 4.91
N ALA A 3 -34.18 35.59 5.92
CA ALA A 3 -32.74 35.49 5.75
C ALA A 3 -32.18 34.70 6.94
N SER A 4 -32.18 33.38 6.85
CA SER A 4 -31.26 32.52 7.63
C SER A 4 -31.45 31.04 7.30
N CYS A 5 -30.93 30.55 6.20
CA CYS A 5 -30.75 29.11 5.94
C CYS A 5 -29.73 28.80 4.84
N LEU A 6 -28.58 29.48 4.81
CA LEU A 6 -27.56 29.23 3.79
C LEU A 6 -26.11 29.11 4.37
N VAL A 7 -25.95 28.77 5.65
CA VAL A 7 -24.62 28.61 6.25
C VAL A 7 -24.22 27.14 6.45
N GLY A 8 -25.10 26.20 6.16
CA GLY A 8 -24.86 24.76 6.41
C GLY A 8 -24.23 23.96 5.27
N SER A 9 -24.22 24.47 4.02
CA SER A 9 -23.84 23.68 2.86
C SER A 9 -22.37 23.81 2.44
N GLU A 10 -21.70 24.88 2.77
CA GLU A 10 -20.30 25.10 2.35
C GLU A 10 -19.27 24.38 3.24
N MET A 11 -19.61 24.12 4.51
CA MET A 11 -18.73 23.37 5.41
C MET A 11 -18.62 21.88 5.07
N CYS A 12 -19.68 21.29 4.51
CA CYS A 12 -19.69 19.89 4.08
C CYS A 12 -18.93 19.63 2.78
N ILE A 13 -18.77 20.65 1.93
CA ILE A 13 -18.10 20.52 0.63
C ILE A 13 -16.56 20.64 0.80
N ARG A 14 -16.11 21.49 1.71
CA ARG A 14 -14.68 21.66 2.02
C ARG A 14 -14.05 20.43 2.67
N ASP A 15 -14.77 19.75 3.56
CA ASP A 15 -14.28 18.50 4.17
C ASP A 15 -14.32 17.32 3.19
N ARG A 16 -15.25 17.32 2.23
CA ARG A 16 -15.34 16.29 1.20
C ARG A 16 -14.22 16.37 0.17
N ILE A 17 -13.63 17.53 -0.05
CA ILE A 17 -12.50 17.74 -0.97
C ILE A 17 -11.16 17.40 -0.30
N LYS A 18 -11.03 17.56 1.04
CA LYS A 18 -9.82 17.20 1.78
C LYS A 18 -9.59 15.68 1.91
N HIS A 19 -10.62 14.86 1.73
CA HIS A 19 -10.54 13.39 1.80
C HIS A 19 -10.54 12.69 0.44
N ARG A 20 -10.57 13.42 -0.67
CA ARG A 20 -10.29 12.84 -1.98
C ARG A 20 -8.77 12.90 -2.23
N LYS A 21 -7.97 12.24 -1.38
CA LYS A 21 -6.71 11.66 -1.83
C LYS A 21 -7.10 10.74 -2.98
N GLU A 22 -6.69 11.08 -4.18
CA GLU A 22 -6.94 10.25 -5.36
C GLU A 22 -6.30 8.90 -5.11
N TRP A 23 -7.12 7.92 -4.73
CA TRP A 23 -6.70 6.55 -4.49
C TRP A 23 -6.42 5.80 -5.83
N ASN A 24 -6.25 6.54 -6.94
CA ASN A 24 -5.70 6.04 -8.21
C ASN A 24 -4.29 5.40 -8.05
N MET A 25 -3.95 5.02 -6.82
CA MET A 25 -2.65 4.46 -6.44
C MET A 25 -2.63 2.94 -6.49
N PHE A 26 -3.79 2.29 -6.64
CA PHE A 26 -3.86 0.84 -6.76
C PHE A 26 -4.19 0.44 -8.19
N THR A 27 -3.38 -0.44 -8.75
CA THR A 27 -3.57 -1.00 -10.08
C THR A 27 -3.62 -2.52 -9.98
N ILE A 28 -4.59 -3.14 -10.63
CA ILE A 28 -4.71 -4.59 -10.67
C ILE A 28 -4.33 -5.09 -12.05
N ASP A 29 -3.34 -5.95 -12.10
CA ASP A 29 -2.99 -6.69 -13.31
C ASP A 29 -3.81 -7.99 -13.36
N VAL A 30 -4.84 -8.01 -14.20
CA VAL A 30 -5.76 -9.16 -14.37
C VAL A 30 -5.06 -10.31 -15.07
N MET A 31 -3.99 -10.04 -15.84
CA MET A 31 -3.22 -11.05 -16.58
C MET A 31 -2.12 -11.68 -15.72
N SER A 32 -1.86 -11.13 -14.55
CA SER A 32 -0.88 -11.68 -13.61
C SER A 32 -1.34 -13.01 -13.03
N ARG A 33 -0.40 -13.94 -12.84
CA ARG A 33 -0.63 -15.20 -12.10
C ARG A 33 -0.80 -14.97 -10.58
N VAL A 34 -0.48 -13.78 -10.09
CA VAL A 34 -0.61 -13.43 -8.68
C VAL A 34 -2.06 -13.07 -8.38
N PRO A 35 -2.69 -13.69 -7.37
CA PRO A 35 -4.07 -13.38 -6.98
C PRO A 35 -4.25 -11.88 -6.68
N VAL A 36 -5.40 -11.32 -7.05
CA VAL A 36 -5.70 -9.88 -6.89
C VAL A 36 -5.52 -9.40 -5.44
N TYR A 37 -5.93 -10.22 -4.45
CA TYR A 37 -5.78 -9.84 -3.05
C TYR A 37 -4.30 -9.72 -2.62
N GLU A 38 -3.41 -10.55 -3.17
CA GLU A 38 -1.98 -10.47 -2.91
C GLU A 38 -1.34 -9.26 -3.59
N GLN A 39 -1.77 -8.93 -4.81
CA GLN A 39 -1.33 -7.72 -5.51
C GLN A 39 -1.67 -6.46 -4.69
N LEU A 40 -2.89 -6.42 -4.13
CA LEU A 40 -3.32 -5.29 -3.30
C LEU A 40 -2.50 -5.21 -2.00
N ILE A 41 -2.28 -6.34 -1.32
CA ILE A 41 -1.44 -6.39 -0.11
C ILE A 41 -0.05 -5.84 -0.41
N LYS A 42 0.60 -6.32 -1.46
CA LYS A 42 1.93 -5.88 -1.86
C LYS A 42 1.98 -4.38 -2.16
N GLN A 43 0.98 -3.85 -2.84
CA GLN A 43 0.91 -2.42 -3.15
C GLN A 43 0.75 -1.56 -1.89
N VAL A 44 -0.05 -2.00 -0.91
CA VAL A 44 -0.16 -1.31 0.40
C VAL A 44 1.18 -1.34 1.13
N GLU A 45 1.84 -2.50 1.18
CA GLU A 45 3.17 -2.65 1.80
C GLU A 45 4.20 -1.73 1.14
N ASP A 46 4.24 -1.68 -0.19
CA ASP A 46 5.15 -0.82 -0.95
C ASP A 46 4.89 0.68 -0.70
N GLN A 47 3.63 1.08 -0.56
CA GLN A 47 3.26 2.47 -0.28
C GLN A 47 3.60 2.89 1.14
N VAL A 48 3.47 1.98 2.11
CA VAL A 48 3.92 2.20 3.49
C VAL A 48 5.45 2.35 3.52
N LEU A 49 6.20 1.49 2.84
CA LEU A 49 7.67 1.58 2.76
C LEU A 49 8.14 2.88 2.11
N LYS A 50 7.46 3.35 1.06
CA LYS A 50 7.76 4.62 0.38
C LYS A 50 7.32 5.85 1.18
N GLY A 51 6.67 5.68 2.34
CA GLY A 51 6.14 6.76 3.15
C GLY A 51 4.97 7.53 2.52
N ILE A 52 4.38 6.99 1.45
CA ILE A 52 3.19 7.54 0.79
C ILE A 52 1.97 7.36 1.69
N MET A 53 1.82 6.15 2.26
CA MET A 53 0.85 5.85 3.32
C MET A 53 1.54 5.94 4.68
N LYS A 54 0.94 6.72 5.57
CA LYS A 54 1.47 7.00 6.91
C LYS A 54 0.54 6.42 7.97
N GLU A 55 1.08 6.29 9.18
CA GLU A 55 0.29 5.96 10.36
C GLU A 55 -0.96 6.82 10.47
N GLY A 56 -2.10 6.19 10.77
CA GLY A 56 -3.38 6.85 10.91
C GLY A 56 -4.07 7.24 9.60
N ASP A 57 -3.44 7.04 8.44
CA ASP A 57 -4.11 7.27 7.16
C ASP A 57 -5.28 6.29 7.01
N LYS A 58 -6.44 6.83 6.65
CA LYS A 58 -7.66 6.04 6.46
C LYS A 58 -7.65 5.35 5.11
N MET A 59 -7.83 4.05 5.10
CA MET A 59 -8.05 3.28 3.87
C MET A 59 -9.44 3.51 3.27
N PRO A 60 -9.60 3.41 1.94
CA PRO A 60 -10.91 3.41 1.31
C PRO A 60 -11.76 2.26 1.87
N SER A 61 -13.10 2.41 1.80
CA SER A 61 -13.96 1.28 2.18
C SER A 61 -13.82 0.14 1.18
N VAL A 62 -14.02 -1.10 1.65
CA VAL A 62 -14.02 -2.30 0.77
C VAL A 62 -14.92 -2.09 -0.44
N ARG A 63 -16.11 -1.52 -0.23
CA ARG A 63 -17.08 -1.25 -1.31
C ARG A 63 -16.58 -0.19 -2.28
N SER A 64 -15.98 0.89 -1.78
CA SER A 64 -15.43 1.95 -2.62
C SER A 64 -14.29 1.44 -3.48
N LEU A 65 -13.34 0.74 -2.86
CA LEU A 65 -12.16 0.20 -3.55
C LEU A 65 -12.54 -0.90 -4.56
N SER A 66 -13.54 -1.74 -4.25
CA SER A 66 -14.02 -2.77 -5.18
C SER A 66 -14.65 -2.16 -6.44
N MET A 67 -15.38 -1.05 -6.31
CA MET A 67 -15.94 -0.33 -7.45
C MET A 67 -14.84 0.33 -8.30
N GLU A 68 -13.86 0.97 -7.65
CA GLU A 68 -12.75 1.63 -8.31
C GLU A 68 -11.88 0.65 -9.11
N LEU A 69 -11.56 -0.49 -8.52
CA LEU A 69 -10.74 -1.54 -9.15
C LEU A 69 -11.55 -2.53 -9.99
N SER A 70 -12.86 -2.33 -10.13
CA SER A 70 -13.78 -3.28 -10.82
C SER A 70 -13.59 -4.72 -10.35
N THR A 71 -13.37 -4.92 -9.05
CA THR A 71 -13.02 -6.20 -8.44
C THR A 71 -14.10 -6.65 -7.46
N ASN A 72 -14.23 -7.96 -7.25
CA ASN A 72 -15.17 -8.51 -6.29
C ASN A 72 -14.89 -7.98 -4.86
N PRO A 73 -15.89 -7.43 -4.14
CA PRO A 73 -15.73 -6.95 -2.77
C PRO A 73 -15.13 -7.98 -1.81
N ASN A 74 -15.44 -9.26 -1.97
CA ASN A 74 -14.89 -10.34 -1.15
C ASN A 74 -13.37 -10.47 -1.30
N THR A 75 -12.84 -10.21 -2.50
CA THR A 75 -11.41 -10.22 -2.78
C THR A 75 -10.71 -9.07 -2.06
N ILE A 76 -11.29 -7.87 -2.09
CA ILE A 76 -10.78 -6.70 -1.36
C ILE A 76 -10.86 -6.94 0.14
N GLN A 77 -11.98 -7.49 0.63
CA GLN A 77 -12.14 -7.81 2.05
C GLN A 77 -11.10 -8.82 2.53
N LYS A 78 -10.79 -9.85 1.72
CA LYS A 78 -9.72 -10.82 2.03
C LYS A 78 -8.38 -10.12 2.19
N ALA A 79 -8.03 -9.18 1.31
CA ALA A 79 -6.81 -8.40 1.43
C ALA A 79 -6.77 -7.58 2.73
N TYR A 80 -7.88 -6.90 3.08
CA TYR A 80 -7.98 -6.09 4.30
C TYR A 80 -7.85 -6.96 5.56
N MET A 81 -8.52 -8.10 5.60
CA MET A 81 -8.40 -9.05 6.72
C MET A 81 -6.96 -9.55 6.88
N GLU A 82 -6.26 -9.83 5.78
CA GLU A 82 -4.88 -10.29 5.83
C GLU A 82 -3.94 -9.17 6.28
N LEU A 83 -4.13 -7.93 5.82
CA LEU A 83 -3.37 -6.76 6.30
C LEU A 83 -3.61 -6.46 7.78
N ASP A 84 -4.86 -6.62 8.25
CA ASP A 84 -5.23 -6.48 9.67
C ASP A 84 -4.58 -7.58 10.50
N ARG A 85 -4.62 -8.84 10.04
CA ARG A 85 -3.94 -9.99 10.68
C ARG A 85 -2.43 -9.79 10.81
N ARG A 86 -1.80 -9.16 9.81
CA ARG A 86 -0.36 -8.82 9.83
C ARG A 86 -0.04 -7.60 10.71
N GLY A 87 -1.04 -6.88 11.20
CA GLY A 87 -0.88 -5.67 11.98
C GLY A 87 -0.52 -4.42 11.15
N ILE A 88 -0.63 -4.49 9.83
CA ILE A 88 -0.39 -3.34 8.92
C ILE A 88 -1.60 -2.42 8.91
N LEU A 89 -2.82 -2.97 9.00
CA LEU A 89 -4.05 -2.22 9.19
C LEU A 89 -4.61 -2.42 10.59
N VAL A 90 -5.43 -1.46 11.02
CA VAL A 90 -6.28 -1.57 12.21
C VAL A 90 -7.70 -1.23 11.81
N SER A 91 -8.61 -2.17 12.00
CA SER A 91 -10.03 -1.99 11.71
C SER A 91 -10.76 -1.44 12.93
N VAL A 92 -11.34 -0.24 12.79
CA VAL A 92 -12.11 0.41 13.85
C VAL A 92 -13.59 0.33 13.50
N PRO A 93 -14.43 -0.36 14.31
CA PRO A 93 -15.86 -0.49 14.07
C PRO A 93 -16.54 0.87 13.84
N GLY A 94 -17.32 1.00 12.78
CA GLY A 94 -18.03 2.23 12.42
C GLY A 94 -17.18 3.36 11.84
N LYS A 95 -15.85 3.29 11.91
CA LYS A 95 -14.93 4.33 11.41
C LYS A 95 -14.17 3.90 10.16
N GLY A 96 -13.92 2.60 9.98
CA GLY A 96 -13.19 2.04 8.85
C GLY A 96 -11.82 1.47 9.24
N SER A 97 -10.97 1.22 8.24
CA SER A 97 -9.62 0.69 8.42
C SER A 97 -8.58 1.80 8.27
N PHE A 98 -7.54 1.74 9.07
CA PHE A 98 -6.47 2.75 9.15
C PHE A 98 -5.11 2.06 9.11
N ILE A 99 -4.08 2.76 8.61
CA ILE A 99 -2.70 2.29 8.68
C ILE A 99 -2.25 2.26 10.14
N SER A 100 -1.70 1.13 10.57
CA SER A 100 -1.19 0.94 11.93
C SER A 100 0.07 1.76 12.20
N ALA A 101 0.27 2.17 13.46
CA ALA A 101 1.51 2.80 13.92
C ALA A 101 2.75 1.90 13.70
N GLU A 102 2.57 0.60 13.75
CA GLU A 102 3.65 -0.38 13.56
C GLU A 102 3.84 -0.84 12.10
N ALA A 103 2.99 -0.38 11.17
CA ALA A 103 2.98 -0.84 9.80
C ALA A 103 4.36 -0.74 9.14
N LEU A 104 5.02 0.42 9.25
CA LEU A 104 6.35 0.64 8.67
C LEU A 104 7.40 -0.32 9.25
N LYS A 105 7.37 -0.57 10.56
CA LYS A 105 8.30 -1.49 11.24
C LYS A 105 8.06 -2.93 10.79
N ILE A 106 6.81 -3.35 10.71
CA ILE A 106 6.43 -4.71 10.28
C ILE A 106 6.89 -4.95 8.85
N VAL A 107 6.53 -4.07 7.92
CA VAL A 107 6.88 -4.22 6.50
C VAL A 107 8.39 -4.09 6.29
N GLY A 108 9.04 -3.19 7.02
CA GLY A 108 10.50 -3.03 7.01
C GLY A 108 11.24 -4.29 7.47
N ASN A 109 10.76 -4.96 8.52
CA ASN A 109 11.35 -6.21 9.00
C ASN A 109 11.16 -7.35 7.99
N GLN A 110 9.97 -7.50 7.41
CA GLN A 110 9.71 -8.48 6.34
C GLN A 110 10.63 -8.25 5.12
N SER A 111 10.90 -7.00 4.80
CA SER A 111 11.82 -6.67 3.71
C SER A 111 13.27 -7.01 4.06
N LYS A 112 13.68 -6.85 5.33
CA LYS A 112 15.02 -7.23 5.79
C LYS A 112 15.25 -8.74 5.79
N GLU A 113 14.22 -9.54 6.04
CA GLU A 113 14.31 -11.01 5.96
C GLU A 113 14.70 -11.49 4.55
N LYS A 114 14.32 -10.74 3.50
CA LYS A 114 14.70 -11.03 2.11
C LYS A 114 16.19 -10.81 1.81
N LEU A 115 16.97 -10.27 2.75
CA LEU A 115 18.45 -10.17 2.58
C LEU A 115 19.13 -11.53 2.47
N SER A 116 18.56 -12.58 3.07
CA SER A 116 19.06 -13.95 2.89
C SER A 116 18.90 -14.42 1.45
N ASP A 117 17.75 -14.11 0.83
CA ASP A 117 17.47 -14.47 -0.55
C ASP A 117 18.39 -13.71 -1.51
N LEU A 118 18.67 -12.43 -1.21
CA LEU A 118 19.61 -11.61 -1.96
C LEU A 118 21.02 -12.22 -1.94
N LYS A 119 21.50 -12.73 -0.79
CA LYS A 119 22.80 -13.40 -0.69
C LYS A 119 22.87 -14.63 -1.60
N GLU A 120 21.78 -15.39 -1.66
CA GLU A 120 21.71 -16.57 -2.53
C GLU A 120 21.73 -16.18 -4.01
N ILE A 121 20.98 -15.13 -4.38
CA ILE A 121 20.96 -14.60 -5.75
C ILE A 121 22.36 -14.12 -6.14
N VAL A 122 23.01 -13.32 -5.30
CA VAL A 122 24.39 -12.85 -5.55
C VAL A 122 25.36 -14.00 -5.71
N ARG A 123 25.24 -15.07 -4.91
CA ARG A 123 26.07 -16.27 -5.05
C ARG A 123 25.88 -16.95 -6.41
N LYS A 124 24.63 -17.09 -6.87
CA LYS A 124 24.31 -17.67 -8.19
C LYS A 124 24.89 -16.82 -9.32
N LEU A 125 24.78 -15.50 -9.22
CA LEU A 125 25.36 -14.56 -10.21
C LEU A 125 26.90 -14.66 -10.26
N ALA A 126 27.55 -14.78 -9.11
CA ALA A 126 29.00 -14.97 -9.04
C ALA A 126 29.44 -16.28 -9.70
N TYR A 127 28.71 -17.38 -9.52
CA TYR A 127 28.97 -18.64 -10.22
C TYR A 127 28.72 -18.55 -11.74
N ALA A 128 27.79 -17.68 -12.17
CA ALA A 128 27.55 -17.40 -13.58
C ALA A 128 28.60 -16.47 -14.22
N GLY A 129 29.60 -16.03 -13.45
CA GLY A 129 30.70 -15.19 -13.95
C GLY A 129 30.44 -13.69 -13.90
N VAL A 130 29.35 -13.25 -13.25
CA VAL A 130 29.09 -11.82 -13.06
C VAL A 130 30.09 -11.25 -12.06
N SER A 131 30.77 -10.16 -12.43
CA SER A 131 31.78 -9.54 -11.60
C SER A 131 31.20 -8.82 -10.38
N LYS A 132 32.02 -8.70 -9.32
CA LYS A 132 31.63 -7.93 -8.13
C LYS A 132 31.30 -6.46 -8.50
N SER A 133 32.06 -5.87 -9.44
CA SER A 133 31.85 -4.49 -9.87
C SER A 133 30.46 -4.31 -10.47
N GLU A 134 30.04 -5.17 -11.40
CA GLU A 134 28.72 -5.10 -12.02
C GLU A 134 27.58 -5.17 -11.00
N ILE A 135 27.71 -6.04 -9.99
CA ILE A 135 26.69 -6.15 -8.92
C ILE A 135 26.69 -4.89 -8.05
N THR A 136 27.87 -4.34 -7.73
CA THR A 136 27.99 -3.12 -6.92
C THR A 136 27.43 -1.91 -7.67
N ASP A 137 27.75 -1.75 -8.94
CA ASP A 137 27.26 -0.65 -9.78
C ASP A 137 25.74 -0.68 -9.91
N MET A 138 25.14 -1.87 -10.05
CA MET A 138 23.70 -2.05 -10.07
C MET A 138 23.05 -1.63 -8.73
N ILE A 139 23.66 -1.99 -7.61
CA ILE A 139 23.17 -1.58 -6.28
C ILE A 139 23.25 -0.07 -6.13
N GLU A 140 24.37 0.55 -6.50
CA GLU A 140 24.52 2.01 -6.43
C GLU A 140 23.48 2.74 -7.31
N GLU A 141 23.18 2.21 -8.49
CA GLU A 141 22.16 2.77 -9.37
C GLU A 141 20.76 2.76 -8.72
N VAL A 142 20.41 1.67 -8.03
CA VAL A 142 19.16 1.59 -7.28
C VAL A 142 19.10 2.64 -6.18
N TYR A 143 20.18 2.80 -5.41
CA TYR A 143 20.24 3.79 -4.32
C TYR A 143 20.22 5.25 -4.82
N LYS A 144 20.69 5.54 -6.02
CA LYS A 144 20.61 6.89 -6.64
C LYS A 144 19.17 7.28 -7.04
N ARG A 145 18.27 6.29 -7.17
CA ARG A 145 16.87 6.52 -7.60
C ARG A 145 15.88 6.60 -6.43
N ILE A 146 16.32 6.38 -5.20
CA ILE A 146 15.54 6.50 -3.95
C ILE A 146 15.70 7.91 -3.38
#